data_836f2f7583c3f4e0915b334b9298227b
#
_entry.id   836f2f7583c3f4e0915b334b9298227b
#
_cell.length_a   1.000
_cell.length_b   1.000
_cell.length_c   1.000
_cell.angle_alpha   90.00
_cell.angle_beta   90.00
_cell.angle_gamma   90.00
#
_symmetry.space_group_name_H-M   'P 1'
#
loop_
_entity.id
_entity.type
_entity.pdbx_description
1 polymer ?
#
loop_
_entity_poly.entity_id
_entity_poly.type
_entity_poly.pdbx_seq_one_letter_code
_entity_poly.pdbx_strand_id
1 'polypeptide(L)'
;MTFWDHLDELRTVIIRSLVITVLGAVVAFCLKDQLFAVVLAPRTSDFITYRLLGVEPFSIHLMNTGLTEQFMIHMKTAFFAGVLVASPYIVYLLFRFISPALYDNERRYATALVSSGYLMFMLGTLLNYFLIFPLTVKFLGTYQVSEDVANMLTLQSYMDTLLMMSLVMGIVFELPVVSWLLGRMGLLNAPMMRTWRKHAIVAILIVSAIITPTTDAITLFVVALPIWLLYELSILIVTN
;
A
#
# COMPACT_ATOMS: atom_id res chain seq x y z
N MET A 1 -24.27 -4.79 22.12
CA MET A 1 -24.45 -3.77 21.06
C MET A 1 -25.49 -4.25 20.08
N THR A 2 -26.47 -3.43 19.75
CA THR A 2 -27.43 -3.75 18.68
C THR A 2 -26.77 -3.54 17.32
N PHE A 3 -27.35 -4.10 16.25
CA PHE A 3 -26.86 -3.88 14.88
C PHE A 3 -26.79 -2.38 14.52
N TRP A 4 -27.75 -1.60 14.98
CA TRP A 4 -27.81 -0.14 14.74
C TRP A 4 -26.69 0.60 15.46
N ASP A 5 -26.37 0.23 16.71
CA ASP A 5 -25.25 0.82 17.46
C ASP A 5 -23.92 0.59 16.72
N HIS A 6 -23.75 -0.59 16.10
CA HIS A 6 -22.54 -0.91 15.35
C HIS A 6 -22.42 -0.08 14.06
N LEU A 7 -23.54 0.18 13.36
CA LEU A 7 -23.56 1.07 12.20
C LEU A 7 -23.23 2.52 12.55
N ASP A 8 -23.73 3.03 13.68
CA ASP A 8 -23.43 4.38 14.15
C ASP A 8 -21.94 4.52 14.53
N GLU A 9 -21.36 3.48 15.12
CA GLU A 9 -19.93 3.45 15.42
C GLU A 9 -19.09 3.44 14.13
N LEU A 10 -19.45 2.61 13.13
CA LEU A 10 -18.82 2.60 11.81
C LEU A 10 -18.85 3.97 11.13
N ARG A 11 -20.03 4.63 11.14
CA ARG A 11 -20.17 5.99 10.62
C ARG A 11 -19.20 6.97 11.30
N THR A 12 -19.10 6.87 12.61
CA THR A 12 -18.22 7.73 13.41
C THR A 12 -16.74 7.50 13.04
N VAL A 13 -16.33 6.24 12.88
CA VAL A 13 -14.98 5.86 12.46
C VAL A 13 -14.67 6.44 11.08
N ILE A 14 -15.57 6.28 10.11
CA ILE A 14 -15.37 6.80 8.74
C ILE A 14 -15.24 8.32 8.76
N ILE A 15 -16.14 9.04 9.44
CA ILE A 15 -16.11 10.51 9.48
C ILE A 15 -14.81 10.99 10.14
N ARG A 16 -14.41 10.42 11.28
CA ARG A 16 -13.17 10.83 11.97
C ARG A 16 -11.93 10.54 11.14
N SER A 17 -11.88 9.38 10.49
CA SER A 17 -10.78 9.02 9.58
C SER A 17 -10.68 10.00 8.40
N LEU A 18 -11.83 10.37 7.82
CA LEU A 18 -11.86 11.33 6.71
C LEU A 18 -11.40 12.72 7.15
N VAL A 19 -11.90 13.22 8.29
CA VAL A 19 -11.53 14.54 8.81
C VAL A 19 -10.03 14.65 9.05
N ILE A 20 -9.43 13.69 9.74
CA ILE A 20 -7.97 13.73 10.02
C ILE A 20 -7.14 13.59 8.74
N THR A 21 -7.61 12.77 7.79
CA THR A 21 -6.98 12.63 6.47
C THR A 21 -7.02 13.95 5.69
N VAL A 22 -8.17 14.63 5.65
CA VAL A 22 -8.31 15.93 4.97
C VAL A 22 -7.43 16.98 5.61
N LEU A 23 -7.34 17.03 6.95
CA LEU A 23 -6.43 17.95 7.65
C LEU A 23 -4.97 17.68 7.27
N GLY A 24 -4.55 16.43 7.27
CA GLY A 24 -3.22 16.01 6.80
C GLY A 24 -2.97 16.37 5.34
N ALA A 25 -3.98 16.16 4.48
CA ALA A 25 -3.91 16.49 3.06
C ALA A 25 -3.74 18.01 2.81
N VAL A 26 -4.42 18.86 3.57
CA VAL A 26 -4.25 20.33 3.49
C VAL A 26 -2.81 20.72 3.83
N VAL A 27 -2.25 20.15 4.89
CA VAL A 27 -0.85 20.40 5.27
C VAL A 27 0.10 19.93 4.16
N ALA A 28 -0.08 18.72 3.64
CA ALA A 28 0.72 18.17 2.56
C ALA A 28 0.59 18.98 1.26
N PHE A 29 -0.59 19.51 0.96
CA PHE A 29 -0.83 20.37 -0.18
C PHE A 29 -0.02 21.68 -0.10
N CYS A 30 0.11 22.26 1.09
CA CYS A 30 0.95 23.45 1.32
C CYS A 30 2.45 23.17 1.16
N LEU A 31 2.89 21.90 1.35
CA LEU A 31 4.29 21.47 1.25
C LEU A 31 4.63 20.88 -0.14
N LYS A 32 4.14 21.52 -1.20
CA LYS A 32 4.22 21.05 -2.59
C LYS A 32 5.63 20.60 -3.00
N ASP A 33 6.63 21.45 -2.77
CA ASP A 33 7.98 21.21 -3.29
C ASP A 33 8.63 19.99 -2.61
N GLN A 34 8.46 19.86 -1.30
CA GLN A 34 8.95 18.71 -0.54
C GLN A 34 8.24 17.43 -0.95
N LEU A 35 6.92 17.50 -1.10
CA LEU A 35 6.09 16.38 -1.51
C LEU A 35 6.53 15.84 -2.88
N PHE A 36 6.67 16.71 -3.88
CA PHE A 36 7.08 16.31 -5.23
C PHE A 36 8.56 15.94 -5.32
N ALA A 37 9.44 16.49 -4.48
CA ALA A 37 10.82 16.04 -4.38
C ALA A 37 10.89 14.55 -3.97
N VAL A 38 10.03 14.13 -3.04
CA VAL A 38 9.97 12.72 -2.62
C VAL A 38 9.35 11.85 -3.70
N VAL A 39 8.14 12.13 -4.16
CA VAL A 39 7.42 11.22 -5.07
C VAL A 39 8.04 11.11 -6.46
N LEU A 40 8.80 12.09 -6.91
CA LEU A 40 9.50 12.08 -8.19
C LEU A 40 10.94 11.56 -8.10
N ALA A 41 11.46 11.27 -6.93
CA ALA A 41 12.84 10.77 -6.76
C ALA A 41 13.10 9.46 -7.51
N PRO A 42 12.20 8.46 -7.57
CA PRO A 42 12.45 7.20 -8.27
C PRO A 42 12.58 7.29 -9.79
N ARG A 43 12.37 8.46 -10.42
CA ARG A 43 12.51 8.63 -11.88
C ARG A 43 13.95 8.69 -12.37
N THR A 44 14.92 8.88 -11.47
CA THR A 44 16.34 9.05 -11.82
C THR A 44 17.20 7.97 -11.17
N SER A 45 18.30 7.62 -11.85
CA SER A 45 19.27 6.63 -11.37
C SER A 45 19.93 6.99 -10.02
N ASP A 46 19.82 8.24 -9.57
CA ASP A 46 20.34 8.70 -8.26
C ASP A 46 19.58 8.14 -7.07
N PHE A 47 18.40 7.55 -7.32
CA PHE A 47 17.60 6.98 -6.25
C PHE A 47 18.33 5.81 -5.57
N ILE A 48 18.17 5.70 -4.24
CA ILE A 48 18.94 4.79 -3.40
C ILE A 48 18.92 3.33 -3.90
N THR A 49 17.78 2.86 -4.38
CA THR A 49 17.61 1.47 -4.86
C THR A 49 18.48 1.20 -6.08
N TYR A 50 18.54 2.11 -7.03
CA TYR A 50 19.34 1.93 -8.24
C TYR A 50 20.83 2.00 -7.95
N ARG A 51 21.24 2.84 -7.01
CA ARG A 51 22.64 2.89 -6.53
C ARG A 51 23.06 1.57 -5.89
N LEU A 52 22.20 0.98 -5.04
CA LEU A 52 22.47 -0.31 -4.38
C LEU A 52 22.54 -1.46 -5.39
N LEU A 53 21.75 -1.41 -6.45
CA LEU A 53 21.69 -2.44 -7.48
C LEU A 53 22.76 -2.24 -8.58
N GLY A 54 23.57 -1.18 -8.53
CA GLY A 54 24.58 -0.89 -9.53
C GLY A 54 24.01 -0.66 -10.93
N VAL A 55 22.84 -0.04 -11.02
CA VAL A 55 22.14 0.21 -12.29
C VAL A 55 22.83 1.31 -13.07
N GLU A 56 22.95 1.12 -14.40
CA GLU A 56 23.46 2.15 -15.30
C GLU A 56 22.65 3.45 -15.20
N PRO A 57 23.29 4.63 -15.40
CA PRO A 57 22.61 5.91 -15.34
C PRO A 57 21.47 6.00 -16.35
N PHE A 58 20.28 6.34 -15.86
CA PHE A 58 19.12 6.63 -16.69
C PHE A 58 18.30 7.78 -16.10
N SER A 59 17.49 8.42 -16.90
CA SER A 59 16.50 9.40 -16.45
C SER A 59 15.23 9.25 -17.27
N ILE A 60 14.09 9.26 -16.58
CA ILE A 60 12.79 9.19 -17.22
C ILE A 60 12.22 10.60 -17.30
N HIS A 61 11.94 11.06 -18.52
CA HIS A 61 11.28 12.33 -18.76
C HIS A 61 9.77 12.12 -18.71
N LEU A 62 9.12 12.82 -17.77
CA LEU A 62 7.67 12.77 -17.61
C LEU A 62 7.03 13.91 -18.39
N MET A 63 5.97 13.58 -19.14
CA MET A 63 5.20 14.54 -19.92
C MET A 63 3.86 14.83 -19.23
N ASN A 64 3.44 16.09 -19.31
CA ASN A 64 2.10 16.49 -18.93
C ASN A 64 1.27 16.67 -20.20
N THR A 65 0.16 15.96 -20.33
CA THR A 65 -0.68 15.96 -21.53
C THR A 65 -1.99 16.70 -21.33
N GLY A 66 -2.43 16.85 -20.08
CA GLY A 66 -3.70 17.48 -19.73
C GLY A 66 -3.55 18.85 -19.08
N LEU A 67 -4.45 19.79 -19.38
CA LEU A 67 -4.42 21.14 -18.82
C LEU A 67 -4.55 21.16 -17.29
N THR A 68 -5.46 20.34 -16.74
CA THR A 68 -5.75 20.28 -15.29
C THR A 68 -4.99 19.15 -14.57
N GLU A 69 -4.24 18.36 -15.31
CA GLU A 69 -3.60 17.12 -14.85
C GLU A 69 -2.67 17.37 -13.65
N GLN A 70 -1.79 18.36 -13.72
CA GLN A 70 -0.87 18.69 -12.64
C GLN A 70 -1.57 19.07 -11.34
N PHE A 71 -2.67 19.81 -11.43
CA PHE A 71 -3.46 20.19 -10.26
C PHE A 71 -4.14 18.98 -9.62
N MET A 72 -4.76 18.13 -10.45
CA MET A 72 -5.41 16.90 -9.98
C MET A 72 -4.40 15.92 -9.35
N ILE A 73 -3.22 15.80 -9.93
CA ILE A 73 -2.12 14.98 -9.38
C ILE A 73 -1.68 15.55 -8.03
N HIS A 74 -1.53 16.86 -7.91
CA HIS A 74 -1.17 17.49 -6.64
C HIS A 74 -2.21 17.20 -5.57
N MET A 75 -3.50 17.33 -5.86
CA MET A 75 -4.58 17.00 -4.93
C MET A 75 -4.55 15.52 -4.51
N LYS A 76 -4.43 14.60 -5.48
CA LYS A 76 -4.34 13.15 -5.20
C LYS A 76 -3.13 12.82 -4.31
N THR A 77 -1.98 13.37 -4.63
CA THR A 77 -0.73 13.12 -3.90
C THR A 77 -0.81 13.69 -2.48
N ALA A 78 -1.33 14.90 -2.33
CA ALA A 78 -1.56 15.51 -1.02
C ALA A 78 -2.56 14.72 -0.18
N PHE A 79 -3.64 14.22 -0.79
CA PHE A 79 -4.61 13.36 -0.12
C PHE A 79 -3.97 12.03 0.35
N PHE A 80 -3.18 11.40 -0.51
CA PHE A 80 -2.44 10.18 -0.14
C PHE A 80 -1.44 10.44 1.00
N ALA A 81 -0.69 11.53 0.96
CA ALA A 81 0.17 11.92 2.07
C ALA A 81 -0.62 12.15 3.36
N GLY A 82 -1.83 12.73 3.25
CA GLY A 82 -2.77 12.86 4.36
C GLY A 82 -3.18 11.50 4.95
N VAL A 83 -3.45 10.50 4.10
CA VAL A 83 -3.73 9.12 4.53
C VAL A 83 -2.53 8.53 5.29
N LEU A 84 -1.31 8.69 4.77
CA LEU A 84 -0.10 8.19 5.43
C LEU A 84 0.10 8.81 6.82
N VAL A 85 -0.06 10.11 6.94
CA VAL A 85 0.06 10.83 8.23
C VAL A 85 -1.06 10.44 9.18
N ALA A 86 -2.28 10.26 8.68
CA ALA A 86 -3.44 9.87 9.46
C ALA A 86 -3.48 8.36 9.79
N SER A 87 -2.69 7.52 9.10
CA SER A 87 -2.75 6.05 9.19
C SER A 87 -2.65 5.50 10.63
N PRO A 88 -1.80 5.99 11.56
CA PRO A 88 -1.76 5.46 12.92
C PRO A 88 -3.09 5.67 13.65
N TYR A 89 -3.75 6.80 13.41
CA TYR A 89 -5.05 7.09 14.01
C TYR A 89 -6.18 6.30 13.33
N ILE A 90 -6.11 6.13 12.01
CA ILE A 90 -7.08 5.31 11.24
C ILE A 90 -7.01 3.86 11.72
N VAL A 91 -5.81 3.30 11.82
CA VAL A 91 -5.58 1.93 12.32
C VAL A 91 -6.13 1.80 13.76
N TYR A 92 -5.87 2.78 14.62
CA TYR A 92 -6.42 2.80 15.97
C TYR A 92 -7.96 2.79 15.98
N LEU A 93 -8.61 3.61 15.15
CA LEU A 93 -10.07 3.66 15.05
C LEU A 93 -10.66 2.34 14.55
N LEU A 94 -10.03 1.72 13.55
CA LEU A 94 -10.45 0.43 13.00
C LEU A 94 -10.34 -0.69 14.05
N PHE A 95 -9.23 -0.75 14.79
CA PHE A 95 -9.10 -1.72 15.87
C PHE A 95 -10.06 -1.48 17.01
N ARG A 96 -10.31 -0.23 17.38
CA ARG A 96 -11.33 0.11 18.38
C ARG A 96 -12.72 -0.35 17.95
N PHE A 97 -13.06 -0.20 16.68
CA PHE A 97 -14.33 -0.66 16.11
C PHE A 97 -14.49 -2.19 16.19
N ILE A 98 -13.38 -2.94 16.00
CA ILE A 98 -13.37 -4.41 16.05
C ILE A 98 -13.25 -4.92 17.50
N SER A 99 -12.69 -4.12 18.41
CA SER A 99 -12.39 -4.49 19.80
C SER A 99 -13.56 -5.08 20.59
N PRO A 100 -14.84 -4.66 20.43
CA PRO A 100 -15.96 -5.29 21.13
C PRO A 100 -16.19 -6.76 20.79
N ALA A 101 -15.67 -7.23 19.64
CA ALA A 101 -15.74 -8.63 19.23
C ALA A 101 -14.63 -9.49 19.86
N LEU A 102 -13.65 -8.87 20.53
CA LEU A 102 -12.56 -9.56 21.21
C LEU A 102 -12.93 -9.83 22.70
N TYR A 103 -12.43 -10.94 23.26
CA TYR A 103 -12.59 -11.27 24.67
C TYR A 103 -11.90 -10.23 25.58
N ASP A 104 -12.41 -10.03 26.79
CA ASP A 104 -11.90 -9.00 27.73
C ASP A 104 -10.40 -9.12 28.04
N ASN A 105 -9.83 -10.32 28.02
CA ASN A 105 -8.40 -10.57 28.19
C ASN A 105 -7.54 -10.09 27.01
N GLU A 106 -8.13 -9.83 25.85
CA GLU A 106 -7.44 -9.46 24.61
C GLU A 106 -7.35 -7.94 24.42
N ARG A 107 -8.17 -7.18 25.12
CA ARG A 107 -8.07 -5.70 25.17
C ARG A 107 -6.70 -5.21 25.63
N ARG A 108 -5.98 -6.01 26.41
CA ARG A 108 -4.60 -5.73 26.83
C ARG A 108 -3.63 -5.63 25.65
N TYR A 109 -3.92 -6.32 24.57
CA TYR A 109 -3.09 -6.32 23.36
C TYR A 109 -3.49 -5.27 22.34
N ALA A 110 -4.53 -4.47 22.59
CA ALA A 110 -5.02 -3.48 21.63
C ALA A 110 -3.94 -2.49 21.19
N THR A 111 -3.10 -2.01 22.13
CA THR A 111 -2.00 -1.08 21.79
C THR A 111 -0.94 -1.75 20.94
N ALA A 112 -0.56 -2.99 21.26
CA ALA A 112 0.40 -3.75 20.46
C ALA A 112 -0.13 -4.04 19.06
N LEU A 113 -1.44 -4.33 18.96
CA LEU A 113 -2.11 -4.60 17.69
C LEU A 113 -2.15 -3.34 16.79
N VAL A 114 -2.51 -2.20 17.37
CA VAL A 114 -2.49 -0.90 16.65
C VAL A 114 -1.07 -0.56 16.18
N SER A 115 -0.07 -0.74 17.06
CA SER A 115 1.33 -0.47 16.70
C SER A 115 1.82 -1.40 15.59
N SER A 116 1.51 -2.70 15.66
CA SER A 116 1.90 -3.66 14.63
C SER A 116 1.19 -3.39 13.31
N GLY A 117 -0.09 -3.05 13.33
CA GLY A 117 -0.82 -2.66 12.12
C GLY A 117 -0.21 -1.41 11.47
N TYR A 118 -0.01 -0.35 12.23
CA TYR A 118 0.66 0.84 11.68
C TYR A 118 2.04 0.53 11.09
N LEU A 119 2.85 -0.26 11.79
CA LEU A 119 4.18 -0.65 11.30
C LEU A 119 4.09 -1.49 10.03
N MET A 120 3.14 -2.43 9.94
CA MET A 120 2.95 -3.24 8.73
C MET A 120 2.47 -2.39 7.55
N PHE A 121 1.51 -1.48 7.76
CA PHE A 121 1.05 -0.56 6.73
C PHE A 121 2.20 0.30 6.18
N MET A 122 2.99 0.91 7.08
CA MET A 122 4.15 1.71 6.69
C MET A 122 5.22 0.87 5.99
N LEU A 123 5.48 -0.33 6.46
CA LEU A 123 6.45 -1.24 5.85
C LEU A 123 6.04 -1.64 4.43
N GLY A 124 4.74 -1.89 4.19
CA GLY A 124 4.20 -2.17 2.86
C GLY A 124 4.36 -0.98 1.92
N THR A 125 4.00 0.22 2.38
CA THR A 125 4.16 1.46 1.60
C THR A 125 5.63 1.76 1.30
N LEU A 126 6.53 1.60 2.29
CA LEU A 126 7.97 1.82 2.11
C LEU A 126 8.59 0.77 1.18
N LEU A 127 8.21 -0.50 1.30
CA LEU A 127 8.68 -1.55 0.40
C LEU A 127 8.26 -1.28 -1.04
N ASN A 128 7.03 -0.81 -1.24
CA ASN A 128 6.62 -0.37 -2.56
C ASN A 128 7.47 0.80 -3.05
N TYR A 129 7.62 1.86 -2.26
CA TYR A 129 8.33 3.07 -2.66
C TYR A 129 9.82 2.83 -2.94
N PHE A 130 10.50 2.02 -2.12
CA PHE A 130 11.94 1.77 -2.25
C PHE A 130 12.30 0.59 -3.15
N LEU A 131 11.44 -0.40 -3.32
CA LEU A 131 11.79 -1.61 -4.05
C LEU A 131 10.89 -1.84 -5.27
N ILE A 132 9.58 -2.03 -5.06
CA ILE A 132 8.68 -2.50 -6.12
C ILE A 132 8.53 -1.44 -7.20
N PHE A 133 8.15 -0.23 -6.80
CA PHE A 133 7.89 0.86 -7.74
C PHE A 133 9.13 1.26 -8.57
N PRO A 134 10.33 1.45 -7.98
CA PRO A 134 11.53 1.72 -8.76
C PRO A 134 11.84 0.63 -9.80
N LEU A 135 11.74 -0.65 -9.42
CA LEU A 135 11.96 -1.75 -10.36
C LEU A 135 10.95 -1.74 -11.51
N THR A 136 9.68 -1.47 -11.19
CA THR A 136 8.60 -1.32 -12.18
C THR A 136 8.87 -0.15 -13.12
N VAL A 137 9.19 1.02 -12.57
CA VAL A 137 9.48 2.24 -13.36
C VAL A 137 10.70 2.07 -14.24
N LYS A 138 11.77 1.45 -13.72
CA LYS A 138 12.94 1.12 -14.53
C LYS A 138 12.58 0.20 -15.68
N PHE A 139 11.91 -0.93 -15.38
CA PHE A 139 11.57 -1.92 -16.41
C PHE A 139 10.69 -1.29 -17.51
N LEU A 140 9.59 -0.63 -17.13
CA LEU A 140 8.66 -0.05 -18.11
C LEU A 140 9.22 1.20 -18.81
N GLY A 141 10.00 2.00 -18.10
CA GLY A 141 10.55 3.23 -18.63
C GLY A 141 11.72 3.01 -19.58
N THR A 142 12.42 1.87 -19.45
CA THR A 142 13.57 1.54 -20.32
C THR A 142 13.26 0.47 -21.37
N TYR A 143 12.13 -0.22 -21.25
CA TYR A 143 11.74 -1.23 -22.24
C TYR A 143 11.30 -0.57 -23.54
N GLN A 144 12.02 -0.86 -24.63
CA GLN A 144 11.73 -0.39 -25.98
C GLN A 144 11.61 -1.57 -26.94
N VAL A 145 10.61 -1.51 -27.80
CA VAL A 145 10.42 -2.51 -28.87
C VAL A 145 11.32 -2.21 -30.07
N SER A 146 11.63 -0.93 -30.32
CA SER A 146 12.50 -0.44 -31.38
C SER A 146 13.13 0.87 -30.94
N GLU A 147 14.35 1.17 -31.43
CA GLU A 147 15.01 2.47 -31.21
C GLU A 147 14.25 3.65 -31.83
N ASP A 148 13.41 3.38 -32.83
CA ASP A 148 12.58 4.40 -33.48
C ASP A 148 11.36 4.83 -32.64
N VAL A 149 11.03 4.10 -31.55
CA VAL A 149 9.88 4.38 -30.70
C VAL A 149 10.34 5.00 -29.38
N ALA A 150 10.17 6.31 -29.24
CA ALA A 150 10.49 7.01 -28.02
C ALA A 150 9.48 6.66 -26.89
N ASN A 151 9.99 6.24 -25.74
CA ASN A 151 9.18 5.96 -24.54
C ASN A 151 8.81 7.28 -23.87
N MET A 152 7.55 7.70 -23.99
CA MET A 152 7.02 8.91 -23.37
C MET A 152 6.04 8.56 -22.26
N LEU A 153 6.49 8.62 -21.01
CA LEU A 153 5.65 8.38 -19.82
C LEU A 153 4.93 9.66 -19.41
N THR A 154 3.63 9.58 -19.19
CA THR A 154 2.86 10.71 -18.65
C THR A 154 3.06 10.82 -17.14
N LEU A 155 3.07 12.07 -16.63
CA LEU A 155 3.11 12.32 -15.19
C LEU A 155 1.93 11.65 -14.48
N GLN A 156 0.74 11.64 -15.11
CA GLN A 156 -0.44 11.00 -14.56
C GLN A 156 -0.24 9.50 -14.37
N SER A 157 0.22 8.78 -15.40
CA SER A 157 0.45 7.33 -15.33
C SER A 157 1.47 6.97 -14.23
N TYR A 158 2.57 7.74 -14.16
CA TYR A 158 3.59 7.56 -13.13
C TYR A 158 3.01 7.72 -11.71
N MET A 159 2.27 8.81 -11.47
CA MET A 159 1.72 9.13 -10.16
C MET A 159 0.57 8.21 -9.76
N ASP A 160 -0.35 7.91 -10.67
CA ASP A 160 -1.46 6.99 -10.39
C ASP A 160 -0.92 5.59 -10.05
N THR A 161 0.12 5.12 -10.75
CA THR A 161 0.80 3.85 -10.44
C THR A 161 1.45 3.89 -9.05
N LEU A 162 2.26 4.92 -8.75
CA LEU A 162 2.92 5.05 -7.45
C LEU A 162 1.92 5.04 -6.30
N LEU A 163 0.88 5.88 -6.40
CA LEU A 163 -0.10 6.05 -5.33
C LEU A 163 -0.95 4.80 -5.12
N MET A 164 -1.44 4.20 -6.23
CA MET A 164 -2.25 2.99 -6.18
C MET A 164 -1.46 1.81 -5.60
N MET A 165 -0.27 1.55 -6.12
CA MET A 165 0.58 0.47 -5.63
C MET A 165 0.96 0.67 -4.15
N SER A 166 1.28 1.90 -3.73
CA SER A 166 1.63 2.21 -2.34
C SER A 166 0.46 1.97 -1.39
N LEU A 167 -0.74 2.40 -1.77
CA LEU A 167 -1.94 2.20 -0.96
C LEU A 167 -2.27 0.71 -0.81
N VAL A 168 -2.30 0.00 -1.93
CA VAL A 168 -2.69 -1.42 -1.92
C VAL A 168 -1.63 -2.26 -1.20
N MET A 169 -0.35 -2.00 -1.41
CA MET A 169 0.72 -2.69 -0.68
C MET A 169 0.65 -2.40 0.82
N GLY A 170 0.37 -1.16 1.23
CA GLY A 170 0.11 -0.85 2.64
C GLY A 170 -1.01 -1.70 3.24
N ILE A 171 -2.15 -1.79 2.54
CA ILE A 171 -3.31 -2.59 2.98
C ILE A 171 -2.97 -4.10 2.99
N VAL A 172 -2.31 -4.60 1.97
CA VAL A 172 -1.95 -6.02 1.85
C VAL A 172 -0.98 -6.44 2.95
N PHE A 173 -0.11 -5.55 3.39
CA PHE A 173 0.80 -5.81 4.50
C PHE A 173 0.08 -5.96 5.86
N GLU A 174 -1.19 -5.59 5.96
CA GLU A 174 -2.02 -5.89 7.13
C GLU A 174 -2.45 -7.37 7.21
N LEU A 175 -2.23 -8.18 6.17
CA LEU A 175 -2.62 -9.60 6.16
C LEU A 175 -2.17 -10.39 7.39
N PRO A 176 -0.93 -10.29 7.89
CA PRO A 176 -0.51 -11.02 9.08
C PRO A 176 -1.27 -10.60 10.34
N VAL A 177 -1.53 -9.29 10.48
CA VAL A 177 -2.22 -8.71 11.64
C VAL A 177 -3.70 -9.12 11.63
N VAL A 178 -4.35 -9.00 10.46
CA VAL A 178 -5.74 -9.44 10.26
C VAL A 178 -5.89 -10.94 10.47
N SER A 179 -4.97 -11.75 9.94
CA SER A 179 -4.97 -13.21 10.11
C SER A 179 -4.80 -13.61 11.59
N TRP A 180 -3.91 -12.93 12.30
CA TRP A 180 -3.75 -13.14 13.76
C TRP A 180 -5.05 -12.81 14.51
N LEU A 181 -5.69 -11.69 14.19
CA LEU A 181 -6.95 -11.27 14.80
C LEU A 181 -8.06 -12.30 14.55
N LEU A 182 -8.24 -12.73 13.30
CA LEU A 182 -9.24 -13.74 12.93
C LEU A 182 -8.93 -15.11 13.56
N GLY A 183 -7.66 -15.44 13.73
CA GLY A 183 -7.21 -16.63 14.44
C GLY A 183 -7.60 -16.60 15.91
N ARG A 184 -7.43 -15.46 16.58
CA ARG A 184 -7.87 -15.26 17.97
C ARG A 184 -9.39 -15.36 18.14
N MET A 185 -10.14 -14.88 17.17
CA MET A 185 -11.61 -15.03 17.16
C MET A 185 -12.08 -16.46 16.84
N GLY A 186 -11.15 -17.39 16.56
CA GLY A 186 -11.48 -18.77 16.18
C GLY A 186 -12.05 -18.94 14.78
N LEU A 187 -12.03 -17.87 13.96
CA LEU A 187 -12.53 -17.87 12.58
C LEU A 187 -11.51 -18.42 11.58
N LEU A 188 -10.22 -18.35 11.91
CA LEU A 188 -9.09 -18.85 11.10
C LEU A 188 -8.22 -19.77 11.94
N ASN A 189 -7.70 -20.82 11.30
CA ASN A 189 -6.67 -21.67 11.90
C ASN A 189 -5.61 -22.05 10.85
N ALA A 190 -4.40 -22.39 11.31
CA ALA A 190 -3.28 -22.72 10.42
C ALA A 190 -3.54 -23.94 9.53
N PRO A 191 -4.16 -25.04 9.96
CA PRO A 191 -4.52 -26.16 9.08
C PRO A 191 -5.42 -25.74 7.92
N MET A 192 -6.42 -24.89 8.21
CA MET A 192 -7.32 -24.31 7.19
C MET A 192 -6.53 -23.48 6.17
N MET A 193 -5.69 -22.55 6.62
CA MET A 193 -4.88 -21.72 5.72
C MET A 193 -3.93 -22.58 4.87
N ARG A 194 -3.30 -23.62 5.43
CA ARG A 194 -2.45 -24.55 4.68
C ARG A 194 -3.21 -25.29 3.58
N THR A 195 -4.43 -25.71 3.86
CA THR A 195 -5.31 -26.36 2.85
C THR A 195 -5.67 -25.39 1.72
N TRP A 196 -5.84 -24.11 2.03
CA TRP A 196 -6.25 -23.07 1.09
C TRP A 196 -5.07 -22.42 0.34
N ARG A 197 -3.83 -22.86 0.53
CA ARG A 197 -2.64 -22.31 -0.15
C ARG A 197 -2.81 -22.17 -1.66
N LYS A 198 -3.36 -23.18 -2.33
CA LYS A 198 -3.57 -23.16 -3.79
C LYS A 198 -4.49 -22.01 -4.21
N HIS A 199 -5.58 -21.80 -3.47
CA HIS A 199 -6.52 -20.72 -3.73
C HIS A 199 -5.92 -19.36 -3.39
N ALA A 200 -5.13 -19.28 -2.31
CA ALA A 200 -4.41 -18.06 -1.92
C ALA A 200 -3.41 -17.63 -3.01
N ILE A 201 -2.65 -18.56 -3.59
CA ILE A 201 -1.72 -18.25 -4.69
C ILE A 201 -2.48 -17.64 -5.87
N VAL A 202 -3.60 -18.24 -6.27
CA VAL A 202 -4.43 -17.70 -7.37
C VAL A 202 -4.98 -16.31 -7.02
N ALA A 203 -5.49 -16.13 -5.80
CA ALA A 203 -5.97 -14.83 -5.33
C ALA A 203 -4.85 -13.78 -5.31
N ILE A 204 -3.66 -14.14 -4.85
CA ILE A 204 -2.47 -13.27 -4.83
C ILE A 204 -2.10 -12.85 -6.26
N LEU A 205 -2.08 -13.76 -7.21
CA LEU A 205 -1.80 -13.45 -8.61
C LEU A 205 -2.85 -12.50 -9.20
N ILE A 206 -4.13 -12.72 -8.91
CA ILE A 206 -5.22 -11.83 -9.34
C ILE A 206 -5.05 -10.43 -8.73
N VAL A 207 -4.82 -10.35 -7.42
CA VAL A 207 -4.59 -9.07 -6.73
C VAL A 207 -3.36 -8.36 -7.30
N SER A 208 -2.26 -9.08 -7.49
CA SER A 208 -1.05 -8.52 -8.10
C SER A 208 -1.30 -7.99 -9.51
N ALA A 209 -2.06 -8.71 -10.33
CA ALA A 209 -2.43 -8.28 -11.68
C ALA A 209 -3.34 -7.03 -11.70
N ILE A 210 -4.17 -6.83 -10.68
CA ILE A 210 -4.99 -5.63 -10.52
C ILE A 210 -4.15 -4.42 -10.09
N ILE A 211 -3.17 -4.66 -9.22
CA ILE A 211 -2.29 -3.60 -8.67
C ILE A 211 -1.31 -3.11 -9.73
N THR A 212 -0.75 -4.02 -10.53
CA THR A 212 0.25 -3.68 -11.54
C THR A 212 -0.41 -3.00 -12.74
N PRO A 213 0.13 -1.86 -13.23
CA PRO A 213 -0.40 -1.16 -14.39
C PRO A 213 -0.22 -1.95 -15.70
N THR A 214 0.63 -2.96 -15.66
CA THR A 214 0.97 -3.83 -16.78
C THR A 214 0.81 -5.28 -16.39
N THR A 215 0.39 -6.09 -17.35
CA THR A 215 0.22 -7.55 -17.20
C THR A 215 1.52 -8.32 -17.50
N ASP A 216 2.68 -7.67 -17.41
CA ASP A 216 3.95 -8.32 -17.63
C ASP A 216 4.32 -9.25 -16.46
N ALA A 217 4.93 -10.39 -16.79
CA ALA A 217 5.24 -11.42 -15.82
C ALA A 217 6.28 -10.99 -14.76
N ILE A 218 7.18 -10.08 -15.11
CA ILE A 218 8.25 -9.63 -14.20
C ILE A 218 7.67 -8.75 -13.10
N THR A 219 6.92 -7.71 -13.48
CA THR A 219 6.29 -6.81 -12.51
C THR A 219 5.28 -7.55 -11.63
N LEU A 220 4.48 -8.45 -12.25
CA LEU A 220 3.54 -9.28 -11.52
C LEU A 220 4.25 -10.15 -10.48
N PHE A 221 5.38 -10.78 -10.83
CA PHE A 221 6.15 -11.61 -9.90
C PHE A 221 6.76 -10.78 -8.75
N VAL A 222 7.31 -9.61 -9.06
CA VAL A 222 7.91 -8.69 -8.07
C VAL A 222 6.87 -8.25 -7.02
N VAL A 223 5.60 -8.08 -7.43
CA VAL A 223 4.50 -7.75 -6.51
C VAL A 223 3.95 -8.99 -5.78
N ALA A 224 3.78 -10.10 -6.49
CA ALA A 224 3.18 -11.31 -5.93
C ALA A 224 4.06 -11.97 -4.86
N LEU A 225 5.38 -11.94 -5.02
CA LEU A 225 6.32 -12.60 -4.12
C LEU A 225 6.25 -12.07 -2.67
N PRO A 226 6.31 -10.74 -2.40
CA PRO A 226 6.12 -10.21 -1.06
C PRO A 226 4.76 -10.58 -0.45
N ILE A 227 3.69 -10.56 -1.24
CA ILE A 227 2.34 -10.89 -0.78
C ILE A 227 2.27 -12.38 -0.39
N TRP A 228 2.88 -13.24 -1.18
CA TRP A 228 2.95 -14.67 -0.86
C TRP A 228 3.76 -14.93 0.42
N LEU A 229 4.88 -14.24 0.61
CA LEU A 229 5.67 -14.34 1.85
C LEU A 229 4.87 -13.90 3.07
N LEU A 230 4.06 -12.84 2.95
CA LEU A 230 3.15 -12.39 4.02
C LEU A 230 2.08 -13.43 4.34
N TYR A 231 1.54 -14.12 3.33
CA TYR A 231 0.59 -15.20 3.54
C TYR A 231 1.21 -16.37 4.31
N GLU A 232 2.42 -16.80 3.93
CA GLU A 232 3.14 -17.86 4.67
C GLU A 232 3.48 -17.41 6.11
N LEU A 233 3.90 -16.16 6.29
CA LEU A 233 4.10 -15.58 7.62
C LEU A 233 2.81 -15.59 8.44
N SER A 234 1.68 -15.27 7.83
CA SER A 234 0.37 -15.31 8.48
C SER A 234 0.01 -16.72 8.98
N ILE A 235 0.34 -17.76 8.20
CA ILE A 235 0.15 -19.16 8.63
C ILE A 235 0.98 -19.46 9.88
N LEU A 236 2.20 -18.94 9.97
CA LEU A 236 3.06 -19.15 11.14
C LEU A 236 2.55 -18.43 12.39
N ILE A 237 1.99 -17.23 12.22
CA ILE A 237 1.47 -16.40 13.31
C ILE A 237 0.16 -16.97 13.88
N VAL A 238 -0.69 -17.56 13.04
CA VAL A 238 -2.01 -18.10 13.43
C VAL A 238 -1.87 -19.49 14.10
N THR A 239 -0.70 -20.15 14.03
CA THR A 239 -0.52 -21.54 14.51
C THR A 239 -0.63 -21.70 16.01
N ASN A 240 -0.63 -20.65 16.78
CA ASN A 240 -0.64 -20.69 18.24
C ASN A 240 -1.79 -19.85 18.79
#